data_62a7c03eea87fca41adc8e7a367457a1
#
_entry.id   62a7c03eea87fca41adc8e7a367457a1
#
_cell.length_a   1.000
_cell.length_b   1.000
_cell.length_c   1.000
_cell.angle_alpha   90.00
_cell.angle_beta   90.00
_cell.angle_gamma   90.00
#
_symmetry.space_group_name_H-M   'P 1'
#
loop_
_entity.id
_entity.type
_entity.pdbx_description
1 polymer ?
#
loop_
_entity_poly.entity_id
_entity_poly.type
_entity_poly.pdbx_seq_one_letter_code
_entity_poly.pdbx_strand_id
1 'polypeptide(L)'
;MSNEYVTNLEMLPTKDITDNHINGSLTVIWRDWDNILKNYPKMVYASSVLPGEIKGPHIHTKRTSHFVCIHGKVVFVLKKSDGKYLEIISDAKKPSMVHVPKNIPSAHVNLSNDISTVLTLADLACKHNDNEMLNISFDDYDWSKWKKSI
;
A
#
# COMPACT_ATOMS: atom_id res chain seq x y z
N MET A 1 -19.45 5.12 6.18
CA MET A 1 -18.35 5.15 7.17
C MET A 1 -17.03 5.37 6.41
N SER A 2 -16.29 6.40 6.78
CA SER A 2 -14.93 6.53 6.25
C SER A 2 -14.10 5.35 6.77
N ASN A 3 -13.50 4.60 5.88
CA ASN A 3 -12.58 3.55 6.26
C ASN A 3 -11.26 4.21 6.71
N GLU A 4 -10.96 4.17 7.99
CA GLU A 4 -9.75 4.79 8.55
C GLU A 4 -8.44 4.25 7.96
N TYR A 5 -8.51 3.10 7.29
CA TYR A 5 -7.36 2.44 6.66
C TYR A 5 -7.18 2.79 5.18
N VAL A 6 -8.09 3.54 4.57
CA VAL A 6 -8.04 3.84 3.13
C VAL A 6 -8.40 5.28 2.84
N THR A 7 -7.62 5.94 1.99
CA THR A 7 -7.92 7.24 1.39
C THR A 7 -7.86 7.13 -0.12
N ASN A 8 -8.92 7.51 -0.82
CA ASN A 8 -8.89 7.60 -2.28
C ASN A 8 -8.02 8.77 -2.72
N LEU A 9 -7.21 8.55 -3.75
CA LEU A 9 -6.31 9.56 -4.31
C LEU A 9 -6.85 10.14 -5.61
N GLU A 10 -6.47 11.37 -5.91
CA GLU A 10 -6.76 11.99 -7.20
C GLU A 10 -5.91 11.39 -8.30
N MET A 11 -6.56 11.07 -9.42
CA MET A 11 -5.87 10.79 -10.69
C MET A 11 -6.42 11.76 -11.73
N LEU A 12 -5.56 12.59 -12.27
CA LEU A 12 -5.89 13.64 -13.23
C LEU A 12 -5.34 13.28 -14.62
N PRO A 13 -6.13 13.41 -15.70
CA PRO A 13 -5.58 13.28 -17.03
C PRO A 13 -4.62 14.43 -17.32
N THR A 14 -3.51 14.14 -17.96
CA THR A 14 -2.59 15.14 -18.49
C THR A 14 -2.83 15.35 -19.96
N LYS A 15 -2.59 16.55 -20.43
CA LYS A 15 -2.85 16.94 -21.82
C LYS A 15 -1.60 17.51 -22.46
N ASP A 16 -1.45 17.23 -23.75
CA ASP A 16 -0.43 17.86 -24.57
C ASP A 16 -0.67 19.36 -24.67
N ILE A 17 0.41 20.13 -24.63
CA ILE A 17 0.33 21.61 -24.65
C ILE A 17 0.02 22.17 -26.03
N THR A 18 0.21 21.39 -27.10
CA THR A 18 0.02 21.87 -28.49
C THR A 18 -1.39 21.65 -28.99
N ASP A 19 -2.00 20.51 -28.75
CA ASP A 19 -3.30 20.11 -29.28
C ASP A 19 -4.32 19.64 -28.27
N ASN A 20 -3.98 19.67 -26.97
CA ASN A 20 -4.84 19.26 -25.86
C ASN A 20 -5.27 17.79 -25.86
N HIS A 21 -4.67 16.91 -26.67
CA HIS A 21 -4.98 15.49 -26.54
C HIS A 21 -4.50 14.95 -25.19
N ILE A 22 -5.16 13.93 -24.66
CA ILE A 22 -4.75 13.28 -23.43
C ILE A 22 -3.47 12.48 -23.73
N ASN A 23 -2.38 12.84 -23.05
CA ASN A 23 -1.08 12.18 -23.22
C ASN A 23 -0.66 11.32 -22.03
N GLY A 24 -1.48 11.26 -20.98
CA GLY A 24 -1.20 10.44 -19.80
C GLY A 24 -2.06 10.83 -18.59
N SER A 25 -1.54 10.55 -17.41
CA SER A 25 -2.20 10.88 -16.15
C SER A 25 -1.19 11.22 -15.05
N LEU A 26 -1.66 11.95 -14.06
CA LEU A 26 -0.93 12.31 -12.85
C LEU A 26 -1.71 11.78 -11.65
N THR A 27 -1.07 11.01 -10.80
CA THR A 27 -1.62 10.60 -9.52
C THR A 27 -1.00 11.44 -8.41
N VAL A 28 -1.83 12.16 -7.68
CA VAL A 28 -1.38 12.95 -6.53
C VAL A 28 -1.33 12.02 -5.32
N ILE A 29 -0.14 11.74 -4.81
CA ILE A 29 0.07 10.82 -3.71
C ILE A 29 0.02 11.54 -2.38
N TRP A 30 0.74 12.65 -2.25
CA TRP A 30 0.77 13.43 -1.03
C TRP A 30 1.29 14.86 -1.31
N ARG A 31 0.67 15.82 -0.63
CA ARG A 31 1.10 17.22 -0.59
C ARG A 31 1.20 17.64 0.87
N ASP A 32 2.07 18.59 1.19
CA ASP A 32 2.30 19.02 2.57
C ASP A 32 1.07 19.68 3.23
N TRP A 33 0.11 20.16 2.43
CA TRP A 33 -1.16 20.71 2.90
C TRP A 33 -2.32 19.70 2.84
N ASP A 34 -2.08 18.45 2.41
CA ASP A 34 -3.07 17.38 2.52
C ASP A 34 -3.18 16.91 3.98
N ASN A 35 -4.39 16.71 4.44
CA ASN A 35 -4.65 16.15 5.77
C ASN A 35 -4.72 14.59 5.75
N ILE A 36 -4.10 13.97 4.77
CA ILE A 36 -4.12 12.51 4.59
C ILE A 36 -3.17 11.82 5.57
N LEU A 37 -2.01 12.43 5.83
CA LEU A 37 -1.02 11.91 6.74
C LEU A 37 -1.03 12.69 8.06
N LYS A 38 -1.09 11.98 9.17
CA LYS A 38 -1.02 12.58 10.50
C LYS A 38 0.35 13.19 10.77
N ASN A 39 1.41 12.54 10.28
CA ASN A 39 2.80 12.98 10.43
C ASN A 39 3.45 13.07 9.05
N TYR A 40 4.41 13.98 8.89
CA TYR A 40 5.19 14.07 7.66
C TYR A 40 5.96 12.78 7.40
N PRO A 41 6.02 12.31 6.16
CA PRO A 41 6.85 11.16 5.81
C PRO A 41 8.33 11.49 6.01
N LYS A 42 9.05 10.57 6.62
CA LYS A 42 10.49 10.66 6.86
C LYS A 42 11.29 9.68 6.01
N MET A 43 10.61 8.75 5.40
CA MET A 43 11.20 7.79 4.46
C MET A 43 10.16 7.48 3.38
N VAL A 44 10.62 7.45 2.14
CA VAL A 44 9.80 7.05 0.98
C VAL A 44 10.58 6.01 0.20
N TYR A 45 9.95 4.90 -0.12
CA TYR A 45 10.55 3.86 -0.94
C TYR A 45 9.53 3.15 -1.82
N ALA A 46 10.00 2.56 -2.89
CA ALA A 46 9.21 1.69 -3.75
C ALA A 46 9.68 0.25 -3.60
N SER A 47 8.74 -0.68 -3.58
CA SER A 47 9.04 -2.10 -3.60
C SER A 47 8.22 -2.81 -4.67
N SER A 48 8.78 -3.87 -5.23
CA SER A 48 8.11 -4.70 -6.21
C SER A 48 7.66 -6.02 -5.61
N VAL A 49 6.59 -6.57 -6.18
CA VAL A 49 6.04 -7.88 -5.81
C VAL A 49 5.83 -8.67 -7.09
N LEU A 50 6.43 -9.84 -7.18
CA LEU A 50 6.25 -10.74 -8.32
C LEU A 50 4.82 -11.30 -8.37
N PRO A 51 4.32 -11.71 -9.54
CA PRO A 51 2.98 -12.26 -9.67
C PRO A 51 2.72 -13.42 -8.71
N GLY A 52 1.60 -13.34 -7.98
CA GLY A 52 1.19 -14.38 -7.03
C GLY A 52 1.98 -14.43 -5.72
N GLU A 53 3.02 -13.60 -5.59
CA GLU A 53 3.85 -13.58 -4.37
C GLU A 53 3.19 -12.75 -3.27
N ILE A 54 3.57 -13.11 -2.03
CA ILE A 54 3.13 -12.46 -0.81
C ILE A 54 4.34 -11.77 -0.16
N LYS A 55 4.19 -10.52 0.20
CA LYS A 55 5.14 -9.82 1.06
C LYS A 55 4.57 -9.67 2.47
N GLY A 56 5.34 -10.06 3.46
CA GLY A 56 4.89 -10.18 4.85
C GLY A 56 4.29 -11.56 5.16
N PRO A 57 3.53 -11.69 6.23
CA PRO A 57 3.12 -10.62 7.16
C PRO A 57 4.27 -10.06 7.99
N HIS A 58 4.20 -8.74 8.19
CA HIS A 58 5.11 -8.00 9.07
C HIS A 58 4.32 -7.19 10.08
N ILE A 59 4.95 -6.89 11.20
CA ILE A 59 4.46 -5.89 12.14
C ILE A 59 5.55 -4.84 12.33
N HIS A 60 5.18 -3.57 12.20
CA HIS A 60 6.06 -2.44 12.49
C HIS A 60 5.71 -1.92 13.89
N THR A 61 6.68 -1.91 14.78
CA THR A 61 6.45 -1.57 16.18
C THR A 61 6.54 -0.07 16.47
N LYS A 62 7.20 0.69 15.60
CA LYS A 62 7.49 2.11 15.82
C LYS A 62 6.93 3.02 14.73
N ARG A 63 6.78 2.54 13.50
CA ARG A 63 6.36 3.37 12.37
C ARG A 63 4.93 3.09 11.92
N THR A 64 4.25 4.13 11.47
CA THR A 64 3.06 4.03 10.63
C THR A 64 3.48 4.10 9.18
N SER A 65 2.96 3.21 8.35
CA SER A 65 3.26 3.13 6.92
C SER A 65 2.01 3.41 6.09
N HIS A 66 2.21 4.12 4.99
CA HIS A 66 1.16 4.46 4.04
C HIS A 66 1.58 3.92 2.68
N PHE A 67 0.76 3.05 2.12
CA PHE A 67 1.07 2.31 0.90
C PHE A 67 0.19 2.75 -0.26
N VAL A 68 0.80 2.94 -1.42
CA VAL A 68 0.09 3.21 -2.67
C VAL A 68 0.58 2.24 -3.74
N CYS A 69 -0.31 1.43 -4.31
CA CYS A 69 0.03 0.65 -5.49
C CYS A 69 0.09 1.60 -6.68
N ILE A 70 1.29 1.80 -7.25
CA ILE A 70 1.53 2.72 -8.37
C ILE A 70 1.66 2.00 -9.71
N HIS A 71 1.78 0.68 -9.71
CA HIS A 71 1.75 -0.17 -10.90
C HIS A 71 1.17 -1.53 -10.54
N GLY A 72 0.23 -2.02 -11.35
CA GLY A 72 -0.44 -3.30 -11.10
C GLY A 72 -1.58 -3.19 -10.09
N LYS A 73 -1.79 -4.27 -9.35
CA LYS A 73 -2.86 -4.40 -8.37
C LYS A 73 -2.41 -5.34 -7.27
N VAL A 74 -2.63 -4.93 -6.03
CA VAL A 74 -2.35 -5.76 -4.85
C VAL A 74 -3.55 -5.77 -3.92
N VAL A 75 -3.66 -6.79 -3.08
CA VAL A 75 -4.53 -6.78 -1.92
C VAL A 75 -3.67 -6.66 -0.66
N PHE A 76 -4.01 -5.71 0.20
CA PHE A 76 -3.45 -5.62 1.54
C PHE A 76 -4.34 -6.41 2.50
N VAL A 77 -3.72 -7.23 3.32
CA VAL A 77 -4.39 -7.98 4.38
C VAL A 77 -3.85 -7.50 5.72
N LEU A 78 -4.72 -6.86 6.49
CA LEU A 78 -4.40 -6.32 7.81
C LEU A 78 -5.09 -7.17 8.89
N LYS A 79 -4.38 -7.49 9.96
CA LYS A 79 -5.00 -8.11 11.14
C LYS A 79 -5.27 -7.03 12.18
N LYS A 80 -6.55 -6.72 12.36
CA LYS A 80 -6.98 -5.70 13.32
C LYS A 80 -6.80 -6.18 14.77
N SER A 81 -6.84 -5.26 15.73
CA SER A 81 -6.68 -5.55 17.14
C SER A 81 -7.74 -6.51 17.71
N ASP A 82 -8.93 -6.57 17.07
CA ASP A 82 -9.99 -7.53 17.42
C ASP A 82 -9.76 -8.94 16.85
N GLY A 83 -8.64 -9.15 16.15
CA GLY A 83 -8.28 -10.41 15.51
C GLY A 83 -8.90 -10.63 14.12
N LYS A 84 -9.79 -9.76 13.68
CA LYS A 84 -10.42 -9.85 12.36
C LYS A 84 -9.47 -9.33 11.26
N TYR A 85 -9.56 -9.97 10.11
CA TYR A 85 -8.82 -9.54 8.93
C TYR A 85 -9.60 -8.52 8.13
N LEU A 86 -8.86 -7.53 7.62
CA LEU A 86 -9.36 -6.53 6.70
C LEU A 86 -8.61 -6.69 5.38
N GLU A 87 -9.34 -6.83 4.29
CA GLU A 87 -8.79 -6.97 2.95
C GLU A 87 -9.05 -5.69 2.15
N ILE A 88 -7.99 -5.09 1.64
CA ILE A 88 -8.07 -3.82 0.91
C ILE A 88 -7.39 -4.00 -0.44
N ILE A 89 -8.17 -3.91 -1.52
CA ILE A 89 -7.62 -3.92 -2.88
C ILE A 89 -7.08 -2.52 -3.20
N SER A 90 -5.83 -2.47 -3.63
CA SER A 90 -5.16 -1.26 -4.11
C SER A 90 -4.80 -1.47 -5.59
N ASP A 91 -5.41 -0.69 -6.45
CA ASP A 91 -5.28 -0.79 -7.90
C ASP A 91 -4.69 0.52 -8.44
N ALA A 92 -3.58 0.43 -9.18
CA ALA A 92 -2.94 1.61 -9.77
C ALA A 92 -3.84 2.39 -10.73
N LYS A 93 -4.85 1.74 -11.31
CA LYS A 93 -5.84 2.38 -12.20
C LYS A 93 -6.91 3.17 -11.44
N LYS A 94 -7.10 2.88 -10.15
CA LYS A 94 -8.02 3.57 -9.26
C LYS A 94 -7.28 3.80 -7.93
N PRO A 95 -6.33 4.75 -7.88
CA PRO A 95 -5.37 4.84 -6.80
C PRO A 95 -6.01 5.14 -5.46
N SER A 96 -5.48 4.49 -4.45
CA SER A 96 -5.82 4.71 -3.05
C SER A 96 -4.57 4.57 -2.19
N MET A 97 -4.58 5.23 -1.04
CA MET A 97 -3.54 5.07 -0.03
C MET A 97 -4.07 4.19 1.10
N VAL A 98 -3.34 3.14 1.42
CA VAL A 98 -3.65 2.22 2.51
C VAL A 98 -2.81 2.60 3.72
N HIS A 99 -3.48 2.90 4.83
CA HIS A 99 -2.84 3.33 6.07
C HIS A 99 -2.69 2.14 7.01
N VAL A 100 -1.46 1.81 7.37
CA VAL A 100 -1.15 0.73 8.30
C VAL A 100 -0.49 1.33 9.53
N PRO A 101 -1.25 1.53 10.63
CA PRO A 101 -0.70 2.04 11.88
C PRO A 101 0.37 1.11 12.46
N LYS A 102 1.26 1.67 13.27
CA LYS A 102 2.19 0.84 14.06
C LYS A 102 1.41 -0.21 14.85
N ASN A 103 2.01 -1.36 15.04
CA ASN A 103 1.46 -2.52 15.75
C ASN A 103 0.26 -3.20 15.05
N ILE A 104 -0.09 -2.80 13.83
CA ILE A 104 -1.06 -3.51 13.01
C ILE A 104 -0.30 -4.39 12.01
N PRO A 105 -0.39 -5.73 12.15
CA PRO A 105 0.24 -6.64 11.20
C PRO A 105 -0.36 -6.53 9.82
N SER A 106 0.47 -6.56 8.79
CA SER A 106 0.01 -6.49 7.41
C SER A 106 0.84 -7.33 6.47
N ALA A 107 0.20 -7.75 5.40
CA ALA A 107 0.82 -8.37 4.24
C ALA A 107 0.18 -7.82 2.98
N HIS A 108 0.80 -8.03 1.83
CA HIS A 108 0.13 -7.79 0.55
C HIS A 108 0.49 -8.84 -0.48
N VAL A 109 -0.46 -9.10 -1.38
CA VAL A 109 -0.37 -10.11 -2.43
C VAL A 109 -0.52 -9.42 -3.78
N ASN A 110 0.34 -9.76 -4.73
CA ASN A 110 0.19 -9.29 -6.10
C ASN A 110 -0.94 -10.04 -6.81
N LEU A 111 -1.97 -9.32 -7.23
CA LEU A 111 -3.12 -9.83 -7.96
C LEU A 111 -2.99 -9.72 -9.48
N SER A 112 -1.94 -9.08 -9.98
CA SER A 112 -1.73 -8.90 -11.41
C SER A 112 -0.90 -10.02 -12.02
N ASN A 113 -0.89 -10.08 -13.36
CA ASN A 113 -0.08 -11.06 -14.11
C ASN A 113 1.37 -10.60 -14.31
N ASP A 114 1.67 -9.38 -13.91
CA ASP A 114 2.98 -8.75 -14.02
C ASP A 114 3.44 -8.26 -12.63
N ILE A 115 4.64 -7.73 -12.55
CA ILE A 115 5.16 -7.13 -11.32
C ILE A 115 4.26 -5.98 -10.90
N SER A 116 3.86 -5.96 -9.63
CA SER A 116 3.23 -4.79 -9.03
C SER A 116 4.25 -3.98 -8.25
N THR A 117 4.09 -2.66 -8.26
CA THR A 117 4.96 -1.73 -7.54
C THR A 117 4.15 -0.97 -6.51
N VAL A 118 4.66 -0.98 -5.28
CA VAL A 118 4.05 -0.31 -4.13
C VAL A 118 5.00 0.77 -3.63
N LEU A 119 4.50 2.00 -3.60
CA LEU A 119 5.18 3.13 -2.97
C LEU A 119 4.79 3.19 -1.51
N THR A 120 5.76 3.36 -0.63
CA THR A 120 5.54 3.46 0.81
C THR A 120 6.05 4.79 1.33
N LEU A 121 5.19 5.49 2.08
CA LEU A 121 5.54 6.66 2.87
C LEU A 121 5.50 6.25 4.34
N ALA A 122 6.61 6.41 5.05
CA ALA A 122 6.71 6.05 6.46
C ALA A 122 7.04 7.28 7.32
N ASP A 123 6.43 7.37 8.48
CA ASP A 123 6.62 8.50 9.42
C ASP A 123 7.90 8.38 10.25
N LEU A 124 8.62 7.29 10.10
CA LEU A 124 9.90 7.03 10.74
C LEU A 124 10.88 6.45 9.72
N ALA A 125 12.07 7.03 9.64
CA ALA A 125 13.18 6.45 8.87
C ALA A 125 13.85 5.35 9.69
N CYS A 126 13.68 4.10 9.23
CA CYS A 126 14.25 2.93 9.92
C CYS A 126 15.68 2.70 9.45
N LYS A 127 16.56 2.40 10.39
CA LYS A 127 17.93 1.97 10.13
C LYS A 127 18.01 0.45 10.09
N HIS A 128 18.99 -0.05 9.39
CA HIS A 128 19.32 -1.47 9.41
C HIS A 128 19.63 -1.90 10.87
N ASN A 129 19.02 -2.99 11.32
CA ASN A 129 19.21 -3.57 12.67
C ASN A 129 18.56 -2.81 13.85
N ASP A 130 17.58 -1.93 13.63
CA ASP A 130 16.88 -1.28 14.75
C ASP A 130 15.70 -2.09 15.33
N ASN A 131 15.47 -3.32 14.84
CA ASN A 131 14.43 -4.26 15.29
C ASN A 131 13.00 -3.67 15.28
N GLU A 132 12.76 -2.72 14.40
CA GLU A 132 11.47 -2.05 14.28
C GLU A 132 10.43 -2.93 13.58
N MET A 133 10.86 -3.79 12.65
CA MET A 133 10.02 -4.71 11.91
C MET A 133 10.21 -6.14 12.40
N LEU A 134 9.11 -6.83 12.66
CA LEU A 134 9.09 -8.24 13.04
C LEU A 134 8.32 -9.06 11.99
N ASN A 135 8.85 -10.22 11.65
CA ASN A 135 8.14 -11.19 10.84
C ASN A 135 7.17 -11.98 11.71
N ILE A 136 5.95 -12.14 11.24
CA ILE A 136 4.92 -12.90 11.93
C ILE A 136 4.17 -13.80 10.93
N SER A 137 3.24 -14.61 11.43
CA SER A 137 2.43 -15.50 10.61
C SER A 137 0.94 -15.21 10.82
N PHE A 138 0.15 -15.36 9.75
CA PHE A 138 -1.31 -15.36 9.80
C PHE A 138 -1.81 -16.80 9.64
N ASP A 139 -1.65 -17.62 10.68
CA ASP A 139 -1.89 -19.06 10.61
C ASP A 139 -3.37 -19.42 10.37
N ASP A 140 -4.27 -18.53 10.79
CA ASP A 140 -5.72 -18.70 10.64
C ASP A 140 -6.31 -17.98 9.41
N TYR A 141 -5.46 -17.47 8.49
CA TYR A 141 -5.90 -16.77 7.30
C TYR A 141 -5.78 -17.63 6.05
N ASP A 142 -6.82 -17.70 5.25
CA ASP A 142 -6.83 -18.45 4.01
C ASP A 142 -6.24 -17.64 2.84
N TRP A 143 -4.97 -17.87 2.55
CA TRP A 143 -4.26 -17.24 1.44
C TRP A 143 -4.67 -17.77 0.07
N SER A 144 -5.29 -18.96 0.01
CA SER A 144 -5.60 -19.63 -1.26
C SER A 144 -6.60 -18.85 -2.12
N LYS A 145 -7.44 -18.04 -1.50
CA LYS A 145 -8.42 -17.19 -2.20
C LYS A 145 -7.80 -16.17 -3.15
N TRP A 146 -6.52 -15.83 -2.95
CA TRP A 146 -5.78 -14.87 -3.78
C TRP A 146 -4.87 -15.54 -4.81
N LYS A 147 -4.69 -16.86 -4.71
CA LYS A 147 -3.94 -17.61 -5.70
C LYS A 147 -4.84 -17.87 -6.91
N LYS A 148 -4.37 -17.44 -8.09
CA LYS A 148 -5.06 -17.82 -9.33
C LYS A 148 -4.96 -19.32 -9.49
N SER A 149 -6.07 -19.98 -9.84
CA SER A 149 -6.05 -21.35 -10.33
C SER A 149 -5.14 -21.39 -11.56
N ILE A 150 -4.09 -22.18 -11.48
CA ILE A 150 -3.19 -22.46 -12.60
C ILE A 150 -3.92 -23.40 -13.55
#